data_026f00208db5f0bbbf1d8f90f1412ed1
#
_entry.id   026f00208db5f0bbbf1d8f90f1412ed1
#
_cell.length_a   1.000
_cell.length_b   1.000
_cell.length_c   1.000
_cell.angle_alpha   90.00
_cell.angle_beta   90.00
_cell.angle_gamma   90.00
#
_symmetry.space_group_name_H-M   'P 1'
#
loop_
_entity.id
_entity.type
_entity.pdbx_description
1 polymer ?
#
loop_
_entity_poly.entity_id
_entity_poly.type
_entity_poly.pdbx_seq_one_letter_code
_entity_poly.pdbx_strand_id
1 'polypeptide(L)'
;MTLDEQLERMKRDWDQRARENARHFVDTSRTDWTDQTFFASGEQAVAEDILTDTTNIYQGKDPAGMRVLEIGCGAGRLTRALSNIFGEIHAVDVSGEMVARARAALQDRPNATFYQNNGCDLAVVPPLVFDFAYSSHVFQHIPSREVIDTYVREVHRLLRPGALFKFQVQGHPSKDSSPDDTWHGVSFTPEQATAMAQRCGFEHRHSYGAGRQYFWLWFFKPPAQDGAPRS
;
A
#
# COMPACT_ATOMS: atom_id res chain seq x y z
N MET A 1 -14.66 -8.50 -19.93
CA MET A 1 -13.95 -9.14 -18.83
C MET A 1 -14.69 -8.81 -17.55
N THR A 2 -15.07 -9.80 -16.76
CA THR A 2 -15.70 -9.60 -15.45
C THR A 2 -14.65 -9.13 -14.42
N LEU A 3 -15.09 -8.64 -13.27
CA LEU A 3 -14.19 -8.24 -12.18
C LEU A 3 -13.32 -9.44 -11.72
N ASP A 4 -13.93 -10.61 -11.56
CA ASP A 4 -13.22 -11.82 -11.13
C ASP A 4 -12.13 -12.22 -12.13
N GLU A 5 -12.43 -12.17 -13.43
CA GLU A 5 -11.43 -12.42 -14.49
C GLU A 5 -10.27 -11.42 -14.45
N GLN A 6 -10.56 -10.16 -14.13
CA GLN A 6 -9.55 -9.12 -14.00
C GLN A 6 -8.64 -9.35 -12.78
N LEU A 7 -9.23 -9.70 -11.64
CA LEU A 7 -8.48 -10.01 -10.40
C LEU A 7 -7.59 -11.25 -10.56
N GLU A 8 -8.12 -12.32 -11.14
CA GLU A 8 -7.37 -13.53 -11.43
C GLU A 8 -6.21 -13.27 -12.43
N ARG A 9 -6.43 -12.42 -13.42
CA ARG A 9 -5.37 -12.01 -14.35
C ARG A 9 -4.29 -11.22 -13.64
N MET A 10 -4.65 -10.22 -12.83
CA MET A 10 -3.71 -9.43 -12.05
C MET A 10 -2.83 -10.31 -11.17
N LYS A 11 -3.43 -11.26 -10.45
CA LYS A 11 -2.70 -12.23 -9.63
C LYS A 11 -1.71 -13.06 -10.45
N ARG A 12 -2.16 -13.66 -11.58
CA ARG A 12 -1.28 -14.47 -12.44
C ARG A 12 -0.12 -13.66 -13.01
N ASP A 13 -0.38 -12.43 -13.45
CA ASP A 13 0.64 -11.58 -14.06
C ASP A 13 1.70 -11.17 -13.02
N TRP A 14 1.29 -10.85 -11.79
CA TRP A 14 2.23 -10.53 -10.71
C TRP A 14 2.99 -11.76 -10.22
N ASP A 15 2.38 -12.94 -10.17
CA ASP A 15 3.08 -14.20 -9.89
C ASP A 15 4.11 -14.49 -10.98
N GLN A 16 3.79 -14.28 -12.26
CA GLN A 16 4.73 -14.45 -13.36
C GLN A 16 5.92 -13.49 -13.25
N ARG A 17 5.67 -12.18 -13.03
CA ARG A 17 6.71 -11.17 -12.80
C ARG A 17 7.62 -11.55 -11.63
N ALA A 18 7.04 -12.07 -10.56
CA ALA A 18 7.81 -12.53 -9.41
C ALA A 18 8.74 -13.70 -9.75
N ARG A 19 8.31 -14.65 -10.59
CA ARG A 19 9.14 -15.77 -11.05
C ARG A 19 10.25 -15.30 -11.98
N GLU A 20 9.97 -14.36 -12.88
CA GLU A 20 10.94 -13.81 -13.82
C GLU A 20 12.04 -13.01 -13.11
N ASN A 21 11.69 -11.99 -12.38
CA ASN A 21 12.63 -11.17 -11.58
C ASN A 21 11.88 -10.32 -10.53
N ALA A 22 11.53 -10.91 -9.40
CA ALA A 22 10.74 -10.25 -8.35
C ALA A 22 11.28 -8.86 -7.96
N ARG A 23 12.59 -8.73 -7.80
CA ARG A 23 13.20 -7.47 -7.35
C ARG A 23 13.09 -6.37 -8.40
N HIS A 24 13.30 -6.72 -9.68
CA HIS A 24 13.14 -5.78 -10.77
C HIS A 24 11.69 -5.27 -10.88
N PHE A 25 10.70 -6.15 -10.75
CA PHE A 25 9.30 -5.73 -10.83
C PHE A 25 8.79 -4.99 -9.58
N VAL A 26 9.49 -5.10 -8.45
CA VAL A 26 9.26 -4.27 -7.25
C VAL A 26 9.90 -2.88 -7.40
N ASP A 27 11.09 -2.82 -8.03
CA ASP A 27 11.79 -1.57 -8.31
C ASP A 27 12.52 -1.68 -9.66
N THR A 28 11.95 -1.05 -10.70
CA THR A 28 12.41 -1.16 -12.09
C THR A 28 13.66 -0.35 -12.40
N SER A 29 14.23 0.36 -11.42
CA SER A 29 15.43 1.17 -11.62
C SER A 29 16.67 0.33 -11.98
N ARG A 30 16.66 -0.99 -11.65
CA ARG A 30 17.73 -1.93 -11.94
C ARG A 30 17.18 -3.32 -12.28
N THR A 31 17.98 -4.11 -13.00
CA THR A 31 17.71 -5.52 -13.29
C THR A 31 18.61 -6.47 -12.50
N ASP A 32 19.72 -5.97 -11.94
CA ASP A 32 20.81 -6.70 -11.28
C ASP A 32 20.82 -6.52 -9.76
N TRP A 33 19.64 -6.49 -9.12
CA TRP A 33 19.53 -6.33 -7.68
C TRP A 33 20.22 -7.45 -6.90
N THR A 34 21.18 -7.09 -6.03
CA THR A 34 21.62 -7.94 -4.93
C THR A 34 20.71 -7.75 -3.71
N ASP A 35 20.76 -8.66 -2.72
CA ASP A 35 20.02 -8.47 -1.45
C ASP A 35 20.38 -7.14 -0.79
N GLN A 36 21.67 -6.85 -0.70
CA GLN A 36 22.16 -5.64 -0.07
C GLN A 36 21.61 -4.37 -0.75
N THR A 37 21.73 -4.26 -2.07
CA THR A 37 21.29 -3.06 -2.80
C THR A 37 19.78 -2.92 -2.83
N PHE A 38 19.05 -4.04 -2.91
CA PHE A 38 17.58 -4.06 -2.92
C PHE A 38 17.01 -3.55 -1.59
N PHE A 39 17.50 -4.07 -0.46
CA PHE A 39 17.03 -3.62 0.85
C PHE A 39 17.53 -2.21 1.20
N ALA A 40 18.73 -1.83 0.80
CA ALA A 40 19.21 -0.44 0.97
C ALA A 40 18.33 0.56 0.20
N SER A 41 17.84 0.22 -1.00
CA SER A 41 16.87 1.06 -1.71
C SER A 41 15.54 1.20 -0.96
N GLY A 42 15.12 0.16 -0.25
CA GLY A 42 13.95 0.20 0.63
C GLY A 42 14.14 1.11 1.84
N GLU A 43 15.32 1.07 2.47
CA GLU A 43 15.69 1.97 3.57
C GLU A 43 15.69 3.43 3.12
N GLN A 44 16.24 3.71 1.93
CA GLN A 44 16.22 5.05 1.36
C GLN A 44 14.78 5.52 1.09
N ALA A 45 13.94 4.71 0.47
CA ALA A 45 12.55 5.06 0.20
C ALA A 45 11.76 5.33 1.48
N VAL A 46 11.95 4.51 2.53
CA VAL A 46 11.32 4.74 3.84
C VAL A 46 11.85 6.01 4.50
N ALA A 47 13.15 6.31 4.36
CA ALA A 47 13.70 7.58 4.86
C ALA A 47 13.04 8.79 4.17
N GLU A 48 12.85 8.73 2.87
CA GLU A 48 12.24 9.81 2.08
C GLU A 48 10.73 9.93 2.32
N ASP A 49 10.00 8.82 2.38
CA ASP A 49 8.54 8.84 2.43
C ASP A 49 7.98 8.84 3.86
N ILE A 50 8.66 8.26 4.83
CA ILE A 50 8.17 8.05 6.19
C ILE A 50 8.88 8.97 7.19
N LEU A 51 10.23 8.98 7.21
CA LEU A 51 10.98 9.74 8.22
C LEU A 51 10.94 11.24 8.01
N THR A 52 10.59 11.71 6.81
CA THR A 52 10.33 13.15 6.53
C THR A 52 8.93 13.60 6.94
N ASP A 53 8.04 12.66 7.31
CA ASP A 53 6.61 12.92 7.58
C ASP A 53 6.14 12.40 8.95
N THR A 54 7.07 12.34 9.91
CA THR A 54 6.83 11.75 11.24
C THR A 54 5.70 12.41 12.02
N THR A 55 5.49 13.71 11.84
CA THR A 55 4.39 14.45 12.49
C THR A 55 3.02 13.89 12.11
N ASN A 56 2.80 13.63 10.82
CA ASN A 56 1.54 13.08 10.33
C ASN A 56 1.40 11.59 10.62
N ILE A 57 2.50 10.84 10.61
CA ILE A 57 2.51 9.39 10.77
C ILE A 57 2.46 9.00 12.25
N TYR A 58 3.37 9.54 13.08
CA TYR A 58 3.48 9.14 14.48
C TYR A 58 2.41 9.80 15.36
N GLN A 59 2.06 11.06 15.09
CA GLN A 59 1.04 11.81 15.85
C GLN A 59 1.31 11.77 17.37
N GLY A 60 2.59 11.89 17.74
CA GLY A 60 3.04 11.86 19.13
C GLY A 60 3.17 10.47 19.74
N LYS A 61 2.92 9.39 19.00
CA LYS A 61 3.15 8.02 19.45
C LYS A 61 4.60 7.60 19.26
N ASP A 62 5.06 6.69 20.11
CA ASP A 62 6.30 5.96 19.90
C ASP A 62 6.10 4.96 18.74
N PRO A 63 6.86 5.06 17.63
CA PRO A 63 6.73 4.15 16.52
C PRO A 63 6.98 2.68 16.89
N ALA A 64 7.83 2.41 17.90
CA ALA A 64 8.06 1.05 18.39
C ALA A 64 6.81 0.38 19.01
N GLY A 65 5.80 1.16 19.35
CA GLY A 65 4.49 0.67 19.81
C GLY A 65 3.39 0.70 18.74
N MET A 66 3.70 1.12 17.51
CA MET A 66 2.71 1.25 16.44
C MET A 66 2.56 -0.03 15.62
N ARG A 67 1.33 -0.29 15.20
CA ARG A 67 0.99 -1.34 14.22
C ARG A 67 0.73 -0.70 12.85
N VAL A 68 1.42 -1.21 11.81
CA VAL A 68 1.38 -0.67 10.45
C VAL A 68 0.84 -1.71 9.47
N LEU A 69 -0.02 -1.28 8.57
CA LEU A 69 -0.51 -2.05 7.43
C LEU A 69 0.22 -1.60 6.16
N GLU A 70 0.95 -2.51 5.52
CA GLU A 70 1.58 -2.30 4.22
C GLU A 70 0.80 -3.02 3.13
N ILE A 71 0.39 -2.30 2.08
CA ILE A 71 -0.32 -2.88 0.93
C ILE A 71 0.62 -2.93 -0.26
N GLY A 72 0.78 -4.14 -0.84
CA GLY A 72 1.68 -4.42 -1.94
C GLY A 72 3.13 -4.53 -1.49
N CYS A 73 3.40 -5.44 -0.56
CA CYS A 73 4.74 -5.59 0.02
C CYS A 73 5.79 -6.15 -0.97
N GLY A 74 5.33 -6.73 -2.10
CA GLY A 74 6.22 -7.37 -3.06
C GLY A 74 7.16 -8.39 -2.39
N ALA A 75 8.44 -8.33 -2.72
CA ALA A 75 9.47 -9.18 -2.12
C ALA A 75 10.01 -8.66 -0.76
N GLY A 76 9.28 -7.76 -0.08
CA GLY A 76 9.60 -7.28 1.27
C GLY A 76 10.58 -6.10 1.33
N ARG A 77 10.76 -5.36 0.23
CA ARG A 77 11.71 -4.24 0.12
C ARG A 77 11.50 -3.17 1.19
N LEU A 78 10.27 -2.66 1.28
CA LEU A 78 9.90 -1.64 2.25
C LEU A 78 9.59 -2.26 3.62
N THR A 79 8.98 -3.45 3.64
CA THR A 79 8.66 -4.18 4.88
C THR A 79 9.86 -4.33 5.80
N ARG A 80 11.05 -4.65 5.24
CA ARG A 80 12.28 -4.76 6.03
C ARG A 80 12.64 -3.44 6.71
N ALA A 81 12.59 -2.33 5.98
CA ALA A 81 12.90 -1.02 6.53
C ALA A 81 11.86 -0.57 7.56
N LEU A 82 10.57 -0.77 7.28
CA LEU A 82 9.46 -0.49 8.19
C LEU A 82 9.58 -1.30 9.49
N SER A 83 10.00 -2.57 9.42
CA SER A 83 10.17 -3.43 10.60
C SER A 83 11.29 -2.99 11.55
N ASN A 84 12.22 -2.14 11.09
CA ASN A 84 13.23 -1.51 11.95
C ASN A 84 12.69 -0.33 12.77
N ILE A 85 11.54 0.22 12.37
CA ILE A 85 10.98 1.46 12.92
C ILE A 85 9.75 1.16 13.78
N PHE A 86 8.84 0.33 13.24
CA PHE A 86 7.54 0.09 13.84
C PHE A 86 7.49 -1.24 14.60
N GLY A 87 6.66 -1.29 15.63
CA GLY A 87 6.54 -2.46 16.50
C GLY A 87 5.94 -3.69 15.83
N GLU A 88 5.01 -3.50 14.90
CA GLU A 88 4.32 -4.59 14.23
C GLU A 88 3.94 -4.20 12.80
N ILE A 89 4.29 -5.05 11.82
CA ILE A 89 3.97 -4.85 10.40
C ILE A 89 3.08 -5.98 9.91
N HIS A 90 1.94 -5.64 9.32
CA HIS A 90 1.09 -6.54 8.56
C HIS A 90 1.18 -6.17 7.08
N ALA A 91 1.78 -7.04 6.28
CA ALA A 91 2.11 -6.76 4.90
C ALA A 91 1.30 -7.68 3.97
N VAL A 92 0.61 -7.11 2.99
CA VAL A 92 -0.21 -7.87 2.05
C VAL A 92 0.30 -7.71 0.63
N ASP A 93 0.14 -8.77 -0.19
CA ASP A 93 0.33 -8.72 -1.63
C ASP A 93 -0.66 -9.66 -2.33
N VAL A 94 -1.01 -9.36 -3.58
CA VAL A 94 -1.87 -10.23 -4.41
C VAL A 94 -1.11 -11.45 -4.90
N SER A 95 0.21 -11.33 -5.10
CA SER A 95 1.07 -12.40 -5.58
C SER A 95 1.54 -13.31 -4.45
N GLY A 96 1.16 -14.59 -4.52
CA GLY A 96 1.68 -15.61 -3.59
C GLY A 96 3.17 -15.83 -3.71
N GLU A 97 3.73 -15.69 -4.91
CA GLU A 97 5.17 -15.75 -5.17
C GLU A 97 5.93 -14.61 -4.49
N MET A 98 5.40 -13.38 -4.54
CA MET A 98 5.99 -12.23 -3.84
C MET A 98 5.96 -12.45 -2.32
N VAL A 99 4.81 -12.84 -1.77
CA VAL A 99 4.65 -13.15 -0.34
C VAL A 99 5.61 -14.24 0.11
N ALA A 100 5.79 -15.31 -0.67
CA ALA A 100 6.73 -16.38 -0.33
C ALA A 100 8.18 -15.88 -0.28
N ARG A 101 8.57 -15.02 -1.23
CA ARG A 101 9.90 -14.39 -1.25
C ARG A 101 10.11 -13.43 -0.09
N ALA A 102 9.12 -12.60 0.24
CA ALA A 102 9.18 -11.70 1.39
C ALA A 102 9.37 -12.47 2.70
N ARG A 103 8.57 -13.53 2.93
CA ARG A 103 8.71 -14.42 4.10
C ARG A 103 10.09 -15.07 4.19
N ALA A 104 10.62 -15.56 3.06
CA ALA A 104 11.94 -16.18 3.04
C ALA A 104 13.06 -15.17 3.34
N ALA A 105 12.96 -13.96 2.79
CA ALA A 105 13.98 -12.92 2.96
C ALA A 105 13.97 -12.24 4.34
N LEU A 106 12.84 -12.30 5.06
CA LEU A 106 12.61 -11.58 6.33
C LEU A 106 12.32 -12.53 7.51
N GLN A 107 12.86 -13.75 7.47
CA GLN A 107 12.75 -14.72 8.57
C GLN A 107 13.33 -14.19 9.91
N ASP A 108 14.26 -13.25 9.83
CA ASP A 108 14.88 -12.56 10.96
C ASP A 108 14.02 -11.39 11.52
N ARG A 109 12.80 -11.18 10.99
CA ARG A 109 11.90 -10.09 11.36
C ARG A 109 10.59 -10.63 11.98
N PRO A 110 10.62 -11.03 13.26
CA PRO A 110 9.45 -11.64 13.90
C PRO A 110 8.26 -10.70 14.06
N ASN A 111 8.48 -9.38 13.93
CA ASN A 111 7.45 -8.35 13.97
C ASN A 111 6.79 -8.07 12.61
N ALA A 112 7.14 -8.82 11.55
CA ALA A 112 6.52 -8.70 10.22
C ALA A 112 5.69 -9.95 9.90
N THR A 113 4.41 -9.77 9.62
CA THR A 113 3.48 -10.83 9.21
C THR A 113 3.00 -10.58 7.78
N PHE A 114 3.01 -11.62 6.96
CA PHE A 114 2.71 -11.52 5.53
C PHE A 114 1.44 -12.27 5.16
N TYR A 115 0.62 -11.69 4.28
CA TYR A 115 -0.62 -12.27 3.80
C TYR A 115 -0.71 -12.19 2.28
N GLN A 116 -1.18 -13.25 1.63
CA GLN A 116 -1.65 -13.17 0.26
C GLN A 116 -3.13 -12.82 0.28
N ASN A 117 -3.51 -11.72 -0.37
CA ASN A 117 -4.91 -11.34 -0.51
C ASN A 117 -5.48 -11.74 -1.89
N ASN A 118 -6.75 -11.44 -2.11
CA ASN A 118 -7.47 -11.75 -3.35
C ASN A 118 -7.33 -10.68 -4.45
N GLY A 119 -6.57 -9.59 -4.19
CA GLY A 119 -6.41 -8.46 -5.11
C GLY A 119 -7.56 -7.43 -5.07
N CYS A 120 -8.54 -7.59 -4.19
CA CYS A 120 -9.72 -6.72 -4.11
C CYS A 120 -9.95 -6.17 -2.70
N ASP A 121 -9.70 -6.95 -1.65
CA ASP A 121 -9.99 -6.58 -0.27
C ASP A 121 -8.87 -6.99 0.71
N LEU A 122 -9.08 -6.69 1.98
CA LEU A 122 -8.17 -7.00 3.09
C LEU A 122 -8.78 -7.97 4.10
N ALA A 123 -9.75 -8.80 3.70
CA ALA A 123 -10.42 -9.77 4.58
C ALA A 123 -9.46 -10.80 5.20
N VAL A 124 -8.31 -11.06 4.54
CA VAL A 124 -7.26 -11.94 5.05
C VAL A 124 -6.51 -11.36 6.25
N VAL A 125 -6.54 -10.04 6.42
CA VAL A 125 -5.91 -9.36 7.56
C VAL A 125 -6.81 -9.51 8.79
N PRO A 126 -6.29 -9.98 9.93
CA PRO A 126 -7.08 -10.08 11.16
C PRO A 126 -7.75 -8.74 11.52
N PRO A 127 -8.88 -8.75 12.25
CA PRO A 127 -9.60 -7.54 12.63
C PRO A 127 -8.89 -6.76 13.74
N LEU A 128 -7.64 -6.40 13.48
CA LEU A 128 -6.78 -5.58 14.32
C LEU A 128 -7.00 -4.09 14.02
N VAL A 129 -6.56 -3.25 14.94
CA VAL A 129 -6.59 -1.79 14.76
C VAL A 129 -5.18 -1.32 14.43
N PHE A 130 -5.04 -0.60 13.32
CA PHE A 130 -3.76 -0.09 12.82
C PHE A 130 -3.60 1.40 13.11
N ASP A 131 -2.37 1.79 13.41
CA ASP A 131 -1.97 3.19 13.66
C ASP A 131 -1.64 3.95 12.40
N PHE A 132 -1.23 3.24 11.35
CA PHE A 132 -0.82 3.79 10.07
C PHE A 132 -1.01 2.75 8.97
N ALA A 133 -1.38 3.18 7.78
CA ALA A 133 -1.38 2.36 6.59
C ALA A 133 -0.54 3.03 5.49
N TYR A 134 0.19 2.20 4.74
CA TYR A 134 1.10 2.66 3.71
C TYR A 134 1.04 1.79 2.46
N SER A 135 1.16 2.42 1.28
CA SER A 135 1.30 1.72 0.01
C SER A 135 2.09 2.56 -0.98
N SER A 136 3.13 1.98 -1.57
CA SER A 136 4.00 2.63 -2.56
C SER A 136 4.14 1.74 -3.78
N HIS A 137 3.97 2.31 -4.97
CA HIS A 137 4.08 1.64 -6.28
C HIS A 137 3.09 0.48 -6.51
N VAL A 138 1.89 0.53 -5.93
CA VAL A 138 0.88 -0.54 -6.01
C VAL A 138 -0.39 -0.09 -6.73
N PHE A 139 -1.08 0.93 -6.19
CA PHE A 139 -2.38 1.35 -6.73
C PHE A 139 -2.29 1.89 -8.16
N GLN A 140 -1.11 2.34 -8.58
CA GLN A 140 -0.83 2.71 -9.98
C GLN A 140 -0.93 1.54 -10.97
N HIS A 141 -1.00 0.31 -10.49
CA HIS A 141 -1.10 -0.91 -11.28
C HIS A 141 -2.50 -1.55 -11.26
N ILE A 142 -3.42 -1.00 -10.46
CA ILE A 142 -4.79 -1.52 -10.35
C ILE A 142 -5.67 -0.91 -11.46
N PRO A 143 -6.18 -1.71 -12.40
CA PRO A 143 -6.90 -1.21 -13.56
C PRO A 143 -8.39 -0.93 -13.29
N SER A 144 -8.84 -0.91 -12.03
CA SER A 144 -10.23 -0.67 -11.63
C SER A 144 -10.33 0.32 -10.47
N ARG A 145 -11.09 1.40 -10.68
CA ARG A 145 -11.40 2.37 -9.62
C ARG A 145 -12.23 1.76 -8.50
N GLU A 146 -13.13 0.83 -8.83
CA GLU A 146 -13.96 0.13 -7.86
C GLU A 146 -13.10 -0.73 -6.91
N VAL A 147 -12.11 -1.43 -7.44
CA VAL A 147 -11.15 -2.20 -6.63
C VAL A 147 -10.36 -1.27 -5.72
N ILE A 148 -9.88 -0.14 -6.23
CA ILE A 148 -9.17 0.86 -5.43
C ILE A 148 -10.07 1.40 -4.32
N ASP A 149 -11.32 1.77 -4.62
CA ASP A 149 -12.28 2.24 -3.63
C ASP A 149 -12.55 1.17 -2.55
N THR A 150 -12.57 -0.12 -2.92
CA THR A 150 -12.73 -1.22 -1.96
C THR A 150 -11.54 -1.33 -1.02
N TYR A 151 -10.32 -1.31 -1.54
CA TYR A 151 -9.10 -1.26 -0.70
C TYR A 151 -9.12 -0.07 0.25
N VAL A 152 -9.47 1.13 -0.24
CA VAL A 152 -9.50 2.34 0.59
C VAL A 152 -10.54 2.23 1.72
N ARG A 153 -11.74 1.64 1.46
CA ARG A 153 -12.74 1.38 2.51
C ARG A 153 -12.25 0.34 3.54
N GLU A 154 -11.59 -0.72 3.08
CA GLU A 154 -11.03 -1.73 3.97
C GLU A 154 -9.92 -1.15 4.87
N VAL A 155 -9.04 -0.30 4.32
CA VAL A 155 -8.06 0.44 5.11
C VAL A 155 -8.76 1.34 6.13
N HIS A 156 -9.83 2.06 5.72
CA HIS A 156 -10.61 2.87 6.66
C HIS A 156 -11.18 2.02 7.81
N ARG A 157 -11.71 0.83 7.52
CA ARG A 157 -12.23 -0.10 8.54
C ARG A 157 -11.15 -0.48 9.56
N LEU A 158 -9.94 -0.76 9.09
CA LEU A 158 -8.83 -1.27 9.91
C LEU A 158 -8.08 -0.17 10.69
N LEU A 159 -8.08 1.07 10.22
CA LEU A 159 -7.38 2.17 10.89
C LEU A 159 -8.11 2.65 12.16
N ARG A 160 -7.35 3.06 13.18
CA ARG A 160 -7.91 3.83 14.31
C ARG A 160 -8.40 5.20 13.85
N PRO A 161 -9.36 5.82 14.56
CA PRO A 161 -9.72 7.21 14.35
C PRO A 161 -8.49 8.14 14.41
N GLY A 162 -8.42 9.12 13.52
CA GLY A 162 -7.32 10.06 13.37
C GLY A 162 -6.10 9.51 12.60
N ALA A 163 -6.03 8.22 12.32
CA ALA A 163 -4.88 7.61 11.63
C ALA A 163 -4.78 8.01 10.16
N LEU A 164 -3.56 7.94 9.65
CA LEU A 164 -3.21 8.24 8.27
C LEU A 164 -3.14 6.97 7.41
N PHE A 165 -3.71 7.02 6.22
CA PHE A 165 -3.38 6.21 5.07
C PHE A 165 -2.59 7.05 4.07
N LYS A 166 -1.29 6.78 3.92
CA LYS A 166 -0.43 7.41 2.93
C LYS A 166 -0.18 6.44 1.78
N PHE A 167 -0.56 6.82 0.59
CA PHE A 167 -0.44 5.94 -0.57
C PHE A 167 -0.31 6.73 -1.87
N GLN A 168 0.05 6.02 -2.91
CA GLN A 168 0.28 6.59 -4.22
C GLN A 168 -0.64 5.96 -5.25
N VAL A 169 -1.19 6.77 -6.14
CA VAL A 169 -1.96 6.35 -7.31
C VAL A 169 -1.29 6.85 -8.61
N GLN A 170 -1.76 6.37 -9.77
CA GLN A 170 -1.38 6.94 -11.06
C GLN A 170 -2.03 8.31 -11.21
N GLY A 171 -1.22 9.35 -11.43
CA GLY A 171 -1.72 10.73 -11.64
C GLY A 171 -1.63 11.19 -13.10
N HIS A 172 -0.98 10.44 -13.99
CA HIS A 172 -0.78 10.84 -15.38
C HIS A 172 -1.85 10.23 -16.29
N PRO A 173 -2.75 11.03 -16.89
CA PRO A 173 -3.92 10.52 -17.63
C PRO A 173 -3.57 9.71 -18.88
N SER A 174 -2.42 9.99 -19.53
CA SER A 174 -1.98 9.22 -20.69
C SER A 174 -1.44 7.82 -20.36
N LYS A 175 -1.42 7.47 -19.07
CA LYS A 175 -1.03 6.14 -18.57
C LYS A 175 -2.23 5.29 -18.20
N ASP A 176 -3.47 5.79 -18.38
CA ASP A 176 -4.66 4.96 -18.20
C ASP A 176 -4.58 3.74 -19.10
N SER A 177 -4.68 2.59 -18.48
CA SER A 177 -4.61 1.30 -19.16
C SER A 177 -5.95 0.85 -19.72
N SER A 178 -5.88 -0.09 -20.66
CA SER A 178 -7.03 -0.95 -20.94
C SER A 178 -7.28 -1.88 -19.73
N PRO A 179 -8.50 -2.41 -19.56
CA PRO A 179 -8.80 -3.37 -18.49
C PRO A 179 -7.91 -4.62 -18.50
N ASP A 180 -7.18 -4.84 -19.62
CA ASP A 180 -6.28 -5.97 -19.82
C ASP A 180 -4.83 -5.70 -19.40
N ASP A 181 -4.48 -4.45 -19.12
CA ASP A 181 -3.13 -4.07 -18.74
C ASP A 181 -2.99 -4.03 -17.22
N THR A 182 -2.23 -4.99 -16.68
CA THR A 182 -1.93 -5.08 -15.23
C THR A 182 -0.63 -4.36 -14.86
N TRP A 183 -0.02 -3.62 -15.78
CA TRP A 183 1.16 -2.78 -15.53
C TRP A 183 0.79 -1.32 -15.31
N HIS A 184 -0.20 -0.82 -16.05
CA HIS A 184 -0.73 0.52 -15.85
C HIS A 184 -2.14 0.42 -15.27
N GLY A 185 -2.39 1.10 -14.17
CA GLY A 185 -3.72 1.22 -13.57
C GLY A 185 -4.48 2.45 -14.06
N VAL A 186 -5.58 2.73 -13.40
CA VAL A 186 -6.39 3.92 -13.66
C VAL A 186 -5.77 5.16 -13.04
N SER A 187 -5.83 6.30 -13.74
CA SER A 187 -5.32 7.57 -13.23
C SER A 187 -6.37 8.34 -12.42
N PHE A 188 -5.88 9.25 -11.58
CA PHE A 188 -6.70 10.13 -10.75
C PHE A 188 -6.29 11.59 -10.91
N THR A 189 -7.28 12.48 -11.07
CA THR A 189 -7.11 13.90 -10.85
C THR A 189 -7.23 14.25 -9.36
N PRO A 190 -6.80 15.43 -8.91
CA PRO A 190 -7.02 15.88 -7.52
C PRO A 190 -8.48 15.83 -7.08
N GLU A 191 -9.41 16.19 -7.96
CA GLU A 191 -10.86 16.18 -7.68
C GLU A 191 -11.37 14.75 -7.51
N GLN A 192 -10.90 13.82 -8.36
CA GLN A 192 -11.25 12.40 -8.27
C GLN A 192 -10.69 11.75 -7.00
N ALA A 193 -9.45 12.12 -6.60
CA ALA A 193 -8.86 11.67 -5.34
C ALA A 193 -9.65 12.19 -4.13
N THR A 194 -10.05 13.46 -4.14
CA THR A 194 -10.89 14.04 -3.08
C THR A 194 -12.27 13.35 -3.01
N ALA A 195 -12.90 13.12 -4.15
CA ALA A 195 -14.17 12.40 -4.21
C ALA A 195 -14.03 10.93 -3.72
N MET A 196 -12.91 10.25 -4.01
CA MET A 196 -12.61 8.92 -3.47
C MET A 196 -12.50 8.95 -1.93
N ALA A 197 -11.75 9.91 -1.38
CA ALA A 197 -11.64 10.07 0.07
C ALA A 197 -13.02 10.19 0.73
N GLN A 198 -13.87 11.08 0.22
CA GLN A 198 -15.22 11.30 0.72
C GLN A 198 -16.09 10.03 0.66
N ARG A 199 -16.10 9.32 -0.50
CA ARG A 199 -16.86 8.07 -0.66
C ARG A 199 -16.40 6.94 0.27
N CYS A 200 -15.12 6.98 0.66
CA CYS A 200 -14.50 5.94 1.50
C CYS A 200 -14.38 6.36 2.98
N GLY A 201 -14.94 7.52 3.36
CA GLY A 201 -15.00 7.97 4.76
C GLY A 201 -13.74 8.67 5.27
N PHE A 202 -12.82 9.07 4.39
CA PHE A 202 -11.58 9.77 4.72
C PHE A 202 -11.67 11.28 4.50
N GLU A 203 -10.82 12.02 5.21
CA GLU A 203 -10.46 13.41 4.91
C GLU A 203 -9.19 13.43 4.05
N HIS A 204 -9.28 13.99 2.84
CA HIS A 204 -8.12 14.27 1.99
C HIS A 204 -7.46 15.56 2.45
N ARG A 205 -6.34 15.47 3.20
CA ARG A 205 -5.69 16.64 3.79
C ARG A 205 -4.51 17.15 2.98
N HIS A 206 -3.82 16.26 2.26
CA HIS A 206 -2.66 16.64 1.47
C HIS A 206 -2.50 15.74 0.25
N SER A 207 -1.90 16.27 -0.81
CA SER A 207 -1.47 15.51 -1.98
C SER A 207 -0.24 16.13 -2.64
N TYR A 208 0.54 15.29 -3.35
CA TYR A 208 1.74 15.72 -4.06
C TYR A 208 1.91 14.94 -5.36
N GLY A 209 2.34 15.61 -6.44
CA GLY A 209 2.63 14.97 -7.71
C GLY A 209 1.40 14.78 -8.63
N ALA A 210 0.34 15.57 -8.46
CA ALA A 210 -0.79 15.59 -9.38
C ALA A 210 -0.33 15.79 -10.84
N GLY A 211 -0.90 15.03 -11.78
CA GLY A 211 -0.49 15.04 -13.18
C GLY A 211 0.81 14.29 -13.48
N ARG A 212 1.45 13.70 -12.48
CA ARG A 212 2.64 12.85 -12.62
C ARG A 212 2.29 11.38 -12.40
N GLN A 213 3.18 10.47 -12.79
CA GLN A 213 3.01 9.04 -12.54
C GLN A 213 2.79 8.76 -11.05
N TYR A 214 3.56 9.39 -10.18
CA TYR A 214 3.50 9.21 -8.73
C TYR A 214 2.70 10.34 -8.10
N PHE A 215 1.38 10.10 -7.94
CA PHE A 215 0.47 11.02 -7.27
C PHE A 215 0.19 10.52 -5.87
N TRP A 216 0.86 11.13 -4.88
CA TRP A 216 0.76 10.80 -3.47
C TRP A 216 -0.45 11.41 -2.81
N LEU A 217 -1.12 10.66 -1.92
CA LEU A 217 -2.32 11.04 -1.20
C LEU A 217 -2.18 10.77 0.30
N TRP A 218 -2.62 11.73 1.11
CA TRP A 218 -2.71 11.64 2.56
C TRP A 218 -4.18 11.65 2.97
N PHE A 219 -4.71 10.47 3.27
CA PHE A 219 -6.09 10.28 3.68
C PHE A 219 -6.12 10.02 5.19
N PHE A 220 -6.75 10.91 5.95
CA PHE A 220 -6.90 10.77 7.38
C PHE A 220 -8.29 10.23 7.71
N LYS A 221 -8.36 9.17 8.53
CA LYS A 221 -9.62 8.73 9.09
C LYS A 221 -10.09 9.81 10.08
N PRO A 222 -11.34 10.31 9.99
CA PRO A 222 -11.84 11.29 10.94
C PRO A 222 -11.65 10.84 12.39
N PRO A 223 -11.42 11.77 13.34
CA PRO A 223 -11.39 11.42 14.76
C PRO A 223 -12.74 10.84 15.19
N ALA A 224 -12.75 10.05 16.26
CA ALA A 224 -14.00 9.63 16.88
C ALA A 224 -14.82 10.89 17.27
N GLN A 225 -16.10 10.93 16.90
CA GLN A 225 -16.98 12.01 17.36
C GLN A 225 -17.15 11.85 18.87
N ASP A 226 -16.71 12.85 19.65
CA ASP A 226 -17.00 12.91 21.07
C ASP A 226 -18.52 13.06 21.24
N GLY A 227 -19.20 12.00 21.70
CA GLY A 227 -20.59 12.13 22.14
C GLY A 227 -21.68 11.29 21.51
N ALA A 228 -21.41 10.10 20.96
CA ALA A 228 -22.48 9.12 20.80
C ALA A 228 -22.56 8.26 22.07
N PRO A 229 -23.69 8.26 22.83
CA PRO A 229 -23.85 7.35 23.96
C PRO A 229 -23.79 5.91 23.42
N ARG A 230 -22.97 5.09 24.06
CA ARG A 230 -22.94 3.64 23.82
C ARG A 230 -24.32 3.10 24.20
N SER A 231 -25.12 2.75 23.21
CA SER A 231 -26.35 2.01 23.38
C SER A 231 -26.07 0.53 23.54
#